data_3ce082d9bd359e05e45acb98aef7f7e0
#
_entry.id   3ce082d9bd359e05e45acb98aef7f7e0
#
_cell.length_a   1.000
_cell.length_b   1.000
_cell.length_c   1.000
_cell.angle_alpha   90.00
_cell.angle_beta   90.00
_cell.angle_gamma   90.00
#
_symmetry.space_group_name_H-M   'P 1'
#
loop_
_entity.id
_entity.type
_entity.pdbx_description
1 polymer ?
#
loop_
_entity_poly.entity_id
_entity_poly.type
_entity_poly.pdbx_seq_one_letter_code
_entity_poly.pdbx_strand_id
1 'polypeptide(L)'
;MNNLLKSILALVFIITILIIYKCNKTKPGCYDDNCMNDIISVLKYTANKLNKFNIRWWIDFGTLLGVYRGDGIIYGDDDADFSYDARDTDKLFEMFEEIKKENTYSITNSGWCREPYKIINTKTGAVVDLFPFHISDNKMLSSHSSADDSNVDDIYPIREFYSDKLKILLPIPNRPATRLTQKYGDDFMIPQDKKGKNGKFIRTAKVIQRCIPMRFNNIYINHMV
;
A
#
# COMPACT_ATOMS: atom_id res chain seq x y z
N MET A 1 11.84 -26.01 -41.37
CA MET A 1 12.03 -25.61 -39.93
C MET A 1 12.23 -26.88 -39.12
N ASN A 2 13.37 -27.00 -38.48
CA ASN A 2 13.82 -28.20 -37.76
C ASN A 2 12.84 -28.49 -36.60
N ASN A 3 12.54 -29.78 -36.34
CA ASN A 3 11.61 -30.18 -35.27
C ASN A 3 12.01 -29.64 -33.90
N LEU A 4 13.32 -29.50 -33.64
CA LEU A 4 13.87 -28.87 -32.43
C LEU A 4 13.42 -27.42 -32.29
N LEU A 5 13.48 -26.62 -33.38
CA LEU A 5 13.08 -25.21 -33.36
C LEU A 5 11.57 -25.07 -33.10
N LYS A 6 10.74 -25.96 -33.67
CA LYS A 6 9.29 -25.98 -33.38
C LYS A 6 8.99 -26.24 -31.90
N SER A 7 9.73 -27.19 -31.30
CA SER A 7 9.56 -27.53 -29.88
C SER A 7 9.99 -26.39 -28.97
N ILE A 8 11.07 -25.68 -29.29
CA ILE A 8 11.53 -24.50 -28.53
C ILE A 8 10.50 -23.37 -28.60
N LEU A 9 9.98 -23.08 -29.80
CA LEU A 9 8.96 -22.04 -29.97
C LEU A 9 7.67 -22.36 -29.21
N ALA A 10 7.24 -23.63 -29.22
CA ALA A 10 6.06 -24.07 -28.47
C ALA A 10 6.29 -23.90 -26.95
N LEU A 11 7.48 -24.26 -26.46
CA LEU A 11 7.81 -24.11 -25.02
C LEU A 11 7.83 -22.63 -24.61
N VAL A 12 8.45 -21.75 -25.39
CA VAL A 12 8.47 -20.30 -25.16
C VAL A 12 7.06 -19.74 -25.15
N PHE A 13 6.22 -20.15 -26.09
CA PHE A 13 4.82 -19.72 -26.14
C PHE A 13 4.02 -20.14 -24.91
N ILE A 14 4.18 -21.39 -24.44
CA ILE A 14 3.54 -21.89 -23.23
C ILE A 14 4.02 -21.10 -22.01
N ILE A 15 5.33 -20.87 -21.86
CA ILE A 15 5.89 -20.10 -20.76
C ILE A 15 5.34 -18.67 -20.78
N THR A 16 5.25 -18.03 -21.94
CA THR A 16 4.69 -16.69 -22.10
C THR A 16 3.23 -16.64 -21.68
N ILE A 17 2.41 -17.63 -22.10
CA ILE A 17 1.01 -17.75 -21.67
C ILE A 17 0.92 -17.92 -20.15
N LEU A 18 1.75 -18.77 -19.55
CA LEU A 18 1.75 -18.97 -18.10
C LEU A 18 2.16 -17.70 -17.34
N ILE A 19 3.13 -16.94 -17.84
CA ILE A 19 3.53 -15.64 -17.28
C ILE A 19 2.37 -14.64 -17.38
N ILE A 20 1.75 -14.51 -18.57
CA ILE A 20 0.59 -13.62 -18.77
C ILE A 20 -0.57 -14.02 -17.87
N TYR A 21 -0.87 -15.32 -17.76
CA TYR A 21 -1.92 -15.84 -16.88
C TYR A 21 -1.63 -15.54 -15.40
N LYS A 22 -0.38 -15.65 -14.98
CA LYS A 22 0.05 -15.32 -13.61
C LYS A 22 0.01 -13.81 -13.31
N CYS A 23 0.36 -12.98 -14.30
CA CYS A 23 0.31 -11.52 -14.19
C CYS A 23 -1.12 -10.95 -14.24
N ASN A 24 -2.05 -11.63 -14.94
CA ASN A 24 -3.44 -11.17 -15.07
C ASN A 24 -4.37 -11.68 -13.95
N LYS A 25 -3.90 -12.45 -12.97
CA LYS A 25 -4.67 -12.75 -11.77
C LYS A 25 -4.75 -11.48 -10.92
N THR A 26 -5.74 -10.64 -11.18
CA THR A 26 -6.24 -9.70 -10.18
C THR A 26 -6.64 -10.55 -8.96
N LYS A 27 -6.06 -10.27 -7.79
CA LYS A 27 -6.53 -10.90 -6.56
C LYS A 27 -8.03 -10.68 -6.47
N PRO A 28 -8.85 -11.71 -6.21
CA PRO A 28 -10.26 -11.48 -5.94
C PRO A 28 -10.33 -10.61 -4.68
N GLY A 29 -11.17 -9.57 -4.71
CA GLY A 29 -11.43 -8.78 -3.52
C GLY A 29 -11.96 -9.66 -2.38
N CYS A 30 -11.83 -9.17 -1.16
CA CYS A 30 -12.19 -9.86 0.06
C CYS A 30 -13.68 -9.68 0.35
N TYR A 31 -14.49 -10.70 0.09
CA TYR A 31 -15.95 -10.66 0.16
C TYR A 31 -16.55 -11.58 1.23
N ASP A 32 -15.76 -12.07 2.15
CA ASP A 32 -16.20 -12.90 3.27
C ASP A 32 -15.53 -12.49 4.58
N ASP A 33 -16.16 -12.86 5.69
CA ASP A 33 -15.71 -12.49 7.04
C ASP A 33 -14.33 -13.05 7.38
N ASN A 34 -13.95 -14.23 6.88
CA ASN A 34 -12.66 -14.82 7.17
C ASN A 34 -11.54 -14.00 6.55
N CYS A 35 -11.68 -13.67 5.27
CA CYS A 35 -10.74 -12.84 4.56
C CYS A 35 -10.64 -11.43 5.18
N MET A 36 -11.77 -10.81 5.55
CA MET A 36 -11.79 -9.52 6.24
C MET A 36 -11.06 -9.59 7.59
N ASN A 37 -11.26 -10.66 8.37
CA ASN A 37 -10.57 -10.88 9.63
C ASN A 37 -9.06 -11.09 9.43
N ASP A 38 -8.64 -11.71 8.34
CA ASP A 38 -7.22 -11.87 8.00
C ASP A 38 -6.57 -10.51 7.70
N ILE A 39 -7.25 -9.62 6.96
CA ILE A 39 -6.77 -8.25 6.73
C ILE A 39 -6.68 -7.48 8.05
N ILE A 40 -7.71 -7.55 8.90
CA ILE A 40 -7.72 -6.90 10.22
C ILE A 40 -6.58 -7.44 11.10
N SER A 41 -6.28 -8.73 11.02
CA SER A 41 -5.18 -9.35 11.78
C SER A 41 -3.82 -8.80 11.37
N VAL A 42 -3.51 -8.76 10.06
CA VAL A 42 -2.24 -8.20 9.57
C VAL A 42 -2.14 -6.70 9.77
N LEU A 43 -3.26 -5.96 9.68
CA LEU A 43 -3.34 -4.54 10.00
C LEU A 43 -2.93 -4.29 11.46
N LYS A 44 -3.55 -5.01 12.42
CA LYS A 44 -3.22 -4.87 13.85
C LYS A 44 -1.78 -5.26 14.16
N TYR A 45 -1.30 -6.34 13.55
CA TYR A 45 0.09 -6.76 13.70
C TYR A 45 1.05 -5.65 13.23
N THR A 46 0.83 -5.13 12.03
CA THR A 46 1.68 -4.08 11.45
C THR A 46 1.63 -2.80 12.27
N ALA A 47 0.44 -2.36 12.69
CA ALA A 47 0.27 -1.19 13.56
C ALA A 47 1.06 -1.33 14.89
N ASN A 48 0.98 -2.48 15.53
CA ASN A 48 1.73 -2.76 16.76
C ASN A 48 3.24 -2.73 16.54
N LYS A 49 3.73 -3.25 15.40
CA LYS A 49 5.15 -3.19 15.06
C LYS A 49 5.61 -1.76 14.80
N LEU A 50 4.88 -0.98 14.02
CA LEU A 50 5.20 0.42 13.75
C LEU A 50 5.28 1.24 15.04
N ASN A 51 4.32 1.04 15.97
CA ASN A 51 4.31 1.69 17.27
C ASN A 51 5.51 1.25 18.14
N LYS A 52 5.82 -0.06 18.18
CA LYS A 52 6.97 -0.60 18.93
C LYS A 52 8.30 0.04 18.51
N PHE A 53 8.47 0.30 17.22
CA PHE A 53 9.68 0.90 16.65
C PHE A 53 9.64 2.42 16.59
N ASN A 54 8.61 3.07 17.18
CA ASN A 54 8.42 4.52 17.15
C ASN A 54 8.53 5.12 15.75
N ILE A 55 7.89 4.47 14.78
CA ILE A 55 7.78 4.94 13.40
C ILE A 55 6.57 5.88 13.33
N ARG A 56 6.71 7.04 12.71
CA ARG A 56 5.60 7.95 12.44
C ARG A 56 4.82 7.44 11.24
N TRP A 57 3.58 7.04 11.46
CA TRP A 57 2.73 6.44 10.45
C TRP A 57 1.27 6.87 10.64
N TRP A 58 0.46 6.63 9.62
CA TRP A 58 -1.00 6.84 9.65
C TRP A 58 -1.68 5.89 8.67
N ILE A 59 -2.96 5.59 8.88
CA ILE A 59 -3.77 4.91 7.88
C ILE A 59 -4.05 5.88 6.74
N ASP A 60 -4.01 5.38 5.49
CA ASP A 60 -4.20 6.22 4.31
C ASP A 60 -5.06 5.49 3.27
N PHE A 61 -5.27 6.07 2.12
CA PHE A 61 -5.95 5.49 0.96
C PHE A 61 -7.23 4.72 1.27
N GLY A 62 -7.34 3.46 0.82
CA GLY A 62 -8.52 2.60 1.00
C GLY A 62 -8.86 2.37 2.46
N THR A 63 -7.86 2.16 3.32
CA THR A 63 -8.08 1.97 4.76
C THR A 63 -8.63 3.23 5.43
N LEU A 64 -8.06 4.40 5.15
CA LEU A 64 -8.60 5.67 5.67
C LEU A 64 -10.03 5.91 5.17
N LEU A 65 -10.30 5.64 3.90
CA LEU A 65 -11.63 5.78 3.32
C LEU A 65 -12.66 4.87 3.99
N GLY A 66 -12.29 3.61 4.23
CA GLY A 66 -13.15 2.63 4.90
C GLY A 66 -13.48 3.02 6.34
N VAL A 67 -12.46 3.41 7.11
CA VAL A 67 -12.61 3.90 8.49
C VAL A 67 -13.46 5.17 8.53
N TYR A 68 -13.24 6.11 7.63
CA TYR A 68 -13.98 7.37 7.58
C TYR A 68 -15.45 7.19 7.20
N ARG A 69 -15.76 6.26 6.26
CA ARG A 69 -17.14 5.98 5.82
C ARG A 69 -17.93 5.11 6.77
N GLY A 70 -17.30 4.14 7.40
CA GLY A 70 -18.00 3.08 8.07
C GLY A 70 -17.25 2.41 9.21
N ASP A 71 -16.19 3.04 9.75
CA ASP A 71 -15.42 2.56 10.89
C ASP A 71 -14.74 1.19 10.67
N GLY A 72 -14.34 0.88 9.44
CA GLY A 72 -13.70 -0.41 9.16
C GLY A 72 -13.10 -0.50 7.76
N ILE A 73 -12.66 -1.70 7.40
CA ILE A 73 -12.16 -1.99 6.04
C ILE A 73 -13.34 -1.99 5.06
N ILE A 74 -13.11 -1.53 3.85
CA ILE A 74 -14.12 -1.54 2.78
C ILE A 74 -14.38 -2.99 2.36
N TYR A 75 -15.67 -3.36 2.31
CA TYR A 75 -16.07 -4.68 1.82
C TYR A 75 -15.61 -4.87 0.37
N GLY A 76 -14.88 -5.94 0.11
CA GLY A 76 -14.28 -6.23 -1.18
C GLY A 76 -12.91 -5.60 -1.41
N ASP A 77 -12.33 -4.91 -0.41
CA ASP A 77 -10.91 -4.55 -0.43
C ASP A 77 -10.04 -5.76 -0.12
N ASP A 78 -8.82 -5.82 -0.63
CA ASP A 78 -7.94 -7.00 -0.53
C ASP A 78 -6.64 -6.72 0.26
N ASP A 79 -6.49 -5.50 0.78
CA ASP A 79 -5.33 -5.08 1.58
C ASP A 79 -5.70 -3.99 2.60
N ALA A 80 -4.70 -3.54 3.35
CA ALA A 80 -4.77 -2.35 4.14
C ALA A 80 -3.61 -1.41 3.77
N ASP A 81 -3.88 -0.11 3.74
CA ASP A 81 -2.95 0.93 3.31
C ASP A 81 -2.48 1.76 4.49
N PHE A 82 -1.18 1.78 4.73
CA PHE A 82 -0.52 2.65 5.68
C PHE A 82 0.49 3.55 4.98
N SER A 83 0.56 4.78 5.43
CA SER A 83 1.62 5.71 5.04
C SER A 83 2.55 5.96 6.22
N TYR A 84 3.82 6.24 5.95
CA TYR A 84 4.79 6.55 6.99
C TYR A 84 5.74 7.68 6.57
N ASP A 85 6.30 8.36 7.57
CA ASP A 85 7.29 9.39 7.36
C ASP A 85 8.64 8.77 6.97
N ALA A 86 9.12 9.05 5.78
CA ALA A 86 10.36 8.47 5.26
C ALA A 86 11.61 8.81 6.07
N ARG A 87 11.54 9.79 6.99
CA ARG A 87 12.61 10.06 7.96
C ARG A 87 12.81 8.91 8.96
N ASP A 88 11.81 8.03 9.11
CA ASP A 88 11.88 6.84 9.98
C ASP A 88 12.21 5.55 9.19
N THR A 89 12.71 5.66 7.95
CA THR A 89 13.03 4.49 7.11
C THR A 89 14.05 3.55 7.76
N ASP A 90 15.05 4.06 8.45
CA ASP A 90 16.04 3.21 9.14
C ASP A 90 15.38 2.35 10.21
N LYS A 91 14.47 2.91 11.02
CA LYS A 91 13.68 2.16 12.00
C LYS A 91 12.75 1.13 11.34
N LEU A 92 12.20 1.47 10.16
CA LEU A 92 11.38 0.55 9.40
C LEU A 92 12.18 -0.69 8.98
N PHE A 93 13.43 -0.52 8.57
CA PHE A 93 14.28 -1.65 8.22
C PHE A 93 14.71 -2.48 9.43
N GLU A 94 14.95 -1.85 10.58
CA GLU A 94 15.16 -2.58 11.84
C GLU A 94 13.93 -3.43 12.20
N MET A 95 12.74 -2.87 12.05
CA MET A 95 11.47 -3.59 12.22
C MET A 95 11.37 -4.77 11.23
N PHE A 96 11.77 -4.60 9.99
CA PHE A 96 11.76 -5.66 8.98
C PHE A 96 12.70 -6.82 9.34
N GLU A 97 13.88 -6.53 9.88
CA GLU A 97 14.79 -7.56 10.36
C GLU A 97 14.22 -8.35 11.56
N GLU A 98 13.40 -7.72 12.40
CA GLU A 98 12.68 -8.43 13.46
C GLU A 98 11.58 -9.33 12.85
N ILE A 99 10.76 -8.80 11.94
CA ILE A 99 9.66 -9.54 11.30
C ILE A 99 10.16 -10.78 10.56
N LYS A 100 11.28 -10.67 9.84
CA LYS A 100 11.87 -11.81 9.11
C LYS A 100 12.20 -13.01 10.00
N LYS A 101 12.43 -12.80 11.29
CA LYS A 101 12.73 -13.87 12.25
C LYS A 101 11.49 -14.65 12.69
N GLU A 102 10.30 -14.11 12.46
CA GLU A 102 9.05 -14.68 12.98
C GLU A 102 8.44 -15.77 12.09
N ASN A 103 8.87 -15.92 10.83
CA ASN A 103 8.37 -16.88 9.83
C ASN A 103 6.86 -16.81 9.50
N THR A 104 6.11 -15.98 10.21
CA THR A 104 4.65 -15.82 10.04
C THR A 104 4.33 -14.75 9.00
N TYR A 105 5.23 -13.81 8.82
CA TYR A 105 5.08 -12.70 7.89
C TYR A 105 6.27 -12.61 6.95
N SER A 106 6.01 -12.24 5.72
CA SER A 106 7.04 -11.91 4.74
C SER A 106 6.98 -10.44 4.37
N ILE A 107 8.12 -9.90 3.98
CA ILE A 107 8.23 -8.54 3.52
C ILE A 107 8.64 -8.58 2.05
N THR A 108 7.93 -7.85 1.23
CA THR A 108 8.26 -7.70 -0.18
C THR A 108 8.35 -6.23 -0.54
N ASN A 109 9.23 -5.97 -1.50
CA ASN A 109 9.28 -4.73 -2.26
C ASN A 109 9.56 -5.18 -3.69
N SER A 110 8.81 -4.70 -4.65
CA SER A 110 9.01 -5.06 -6.06
C SER A 110 10.36 -4.59 -6.63
N GLY A 111 11.14 -3.86 -5.84
CA GLY A 111 12.40 -3.24 -6.31
C GLY A 111 12.18 -1.99 -7.17
N TRP A 112 10.94 -1.66 -7.48
CA TRP A 112 10.60 -0.44 -8.19
C TRP A 112 10.35 0.68 -7.19
N CYS A 113 10.97 1.84 -7.37
CA CYS A 113 10.84 3.00 -6.48
C CYS A 113 9.39 3.49 -6.26
N ARG A 114 8.41 2.89 -6.90
CA ARG A 114 7.01 3.31 -6.92
C ARG A 114 6.08 2.42 -6.11
N GLU A 115 6.55 1.24 -5.73
CA GLU A 115 5.71 0.31 -5.01
C GLU A 115 5.94 0.44 -3.51
N PRO A 116 4.87 0.31 -2.71
CA PRO A 116 4.98 0.30 -1.27
C PRO A 116 5.77 -0.94 -0.82
N TYR A 117 6.33 -0.88 0.38
CA TYR A 117 6.70 -2.11 1.07
C TYR A 117 5.43 -2.85 1.46
N LYS A 118 5.46 -4.17 1.38
CA LYS A 118 4.32 -5.02 1.72
C LYS A 118 4.68 -5.93 2.88
N ILE A 119 3.84 -5.95 3.91
CA ILE A 119 3.89 -6.97 4.96
C ILE A 119 2.76 -7.95 4.69
N ILE A 120 3.13 -9.21 4.46
CA ILE A 120 2.21 -10.25 4.00
C ILE A 120 2.16 -11.36 5.06
N ASN A 121 0.96 -11.71 5.51
CA ASN A 121 0.76 -12.93 6.28
C ASN A 121 0.99 -14.14 5.36
N THR A 122 1.98 -14.98 5.68
CA THR A 122 2.41 -16.08 4.80
C THR A 122 1.37 -17.20 4.68
N LYS A 123 0.45 -17.32 5.66
CA LYS A 123 -0.60 -18.34 5.66
C LYS A 123 -1.84 -17.92 4.89
N THR A 124 -2.27 -16.67 5.07
CA THR A 124 -3.55 -16.17 4.53
C THR A 124 -3.37 -15.35 3.27
N GLY A 125 -2.16 -14.81 3.06
CA GLY A 125 -1.88 -13.88 1.96
C GLY A 125 -2.41 -12.46 2.18
N ALA A 126 -3.00 -12.16 3.34
CA ALA A 126 -3.46 -10.82 3.69
C ALA A 126 -2.28 -9.84 3.78
N VAL A 127 -2.49 -8.60 3.33
CA VAL A 127 -1.40 -7.65 3.06
C VAL A 127 -1.66 -6.31 3.73
N VAL A 128 -0.59 -5.68 4.21
CA VAL A 128 -0.53 -4.23 4.48
C VAL A 128 0.51 -3.62 3.55
N ASP A 129 0.10 -2.57 2.85
CA ASP A 129 0.98 -1.73 2.04
C ASP A 129 1.50 -0.55 2.87
N LEU A 130 2.81 -0.27 2.79
CA LEU A 130 3.50 0.80 3.52
C LEU A 130 4.08 1.81 2.53
N PHE A 131 3.45 2.97 2.44
CA PHE A 131 3.82 4.04 1.50
C PHE A 131 4.73 5.08 2.16
N PRO A 132 5.96 5.27 1.68
CA PRO A 132 6.84 6.32 2.18
C PRO A 132 6.42 7.71 1.70
N PHE A 133 6.42 8.68 2.62
CA PHE A 133 6.21 10.09 2.34
C PHE A 133 7.41 10.92 2.81
N HIS A 134 7.90 11.79 1.96
CA HIS A 134 9.03 12.69 2.20
C HIS A 134 8.54 14.11 2.42
N ILE A 135 9.11 14.79 3.43
CA ILE A 135 8.83 16.22 3.64
C ILE A 135 9.82 17.04 2.81
N SER A 136 9.31 17.96 2.00
CA SER A 136 10.07 18.98 1.28
C SER A 136 9.20 20.24 1.11
N ASP A 137 9.73 21.39 1.46
CA ASP A 137 9.08 22.71 1.26
C ASP A 137 7.60 22.76 1.70
N ASN A 138 7.32 22.32 2.92
CA ASN A 138 5.97 22.20 3.49
C ASN A 138 5.02 21.26 2.72
N LYS A 139 5.57 20.34 1.94
CA LYS A 139 4.84 19.26 1.24
C LYS A 139 5.23 17.90 1.77
N MET A 140 4.24 17.03 1.83
CA MET A 140 4.39 15.59 1.97
C MET A 140 4.38 14.99 0.58
N LEU A 141 5.54 14.57 0.09
CA LEU A 141 5.73 14.03 -1.25
C LEU A 141 5.66 12.50 -1.21
N SER A 142 4.71 11.94 -1.91
CA SER A 142 4.62 10.48 -2.08
C SER A 142 5.72 9.98 -3.01
N SER A 143 6.39 8.89 -2.62
CA SER A 143 7.30 8.18 -3.54
C SER A 143 6.54 7.46 -4.65
N HIS A 144 5.25 7.16 -4.44
CA HIS A 144 4.43 6.42 -5.39
C HIS A 144 3.93 7.31 -6.54
N SER A 145 3.32 8.44 -6.22
CA SER A 145 2.69 9.31 -7.23
C SER A 145 2.55 10.75 -6.73
N SER A 146 2.78 11.72 -7.61
CA SER A 146 2.52 13.14 -7.29
C SER A 146 1.03 13.45 -7.06
N ALA A 147 0.13 12.58 -7.51
CA ALA A 147 -1.29 12.70 -7.21
C ALA A 147 -1.61 12.40 -5.73
N ASP A 148 -0.66 11.82 -5.01
CA ASP A 148 -0.79 11.48 -3.59
C ASP A 148 -0.08 12.49 -2.68
N ASP A 149 0.56 13.53 -3.24
CA ASP A 149 1.18 14.60 -2.47
C ASP A 149 0.14 15.38 -1.67
N SER A 150 0.53 15.85 -0.48
CA SER A 150 -0.31 16.65 0.41
C SER A 150 0.46 17.84 0.98
N ASN A 151 -0.22 18.78 1.62
CA ASN A 151 0.47 19.73 2.49
C ASN A 151 0.84 19.02 3.81
N VAL A 152 1.92 19.46 4.43
CA VAL A 152 2.32 18.92 5.74
C VAL A 152 1.20 19.09 6.77
N ASP A 153 0.51 20.24 6.78
CA ASP A 153 -0.59 20.54 7.70
C ASP A 153 -1.85 19.68 7.50
N ASP A 154 -2.00 19.02 6.36
CA ASP A 154 -3.11 18.10 6.12
C ASP A 154 -2.84 16.74 6.78
N ILE A 155 -1.57 16.41 6.99
CA ILE A 155 -1.12 15.15 7.62
C ILE A 155 -0.77 15.38 9.09
N TYR A 156 0.00 16.41 9.42
CA TYR A 156 0.44 16.72 10.78
C TYR A 156 -0.36 17.86 11.42
N PRO A 157 -0.54 17.82 12.77
CA PRO A 157 -0.17 16.73 13.66
C PRO A 157 -1.02 15.48 13.39
N ILE A 158 -0.40 14.29 13.45
CA ILE A 158 -1.14 13.03 13.37
C ILE A 158 -2.16 12.99 14.51
N ARG A 159 -3.40 12.64 14.18
CA ARG A 159 -4.50 12.48 15.13
C ARG A 159 -4.74 11.00 15.43
N GLU A 160 -5.44 10.72 16.50
CA GLU A 160 -5.82 9.36 16.86
C GLU A 160 -7.34 9.18 16.71
N PHE A 161 -7.73 8.03 16.20
CA PHE A 161 -9.10 7.59 16.05
C PHE A 161 -9.25 6.16 16.56
N TYR A 162 -10.13 5.93 17.51
CA TYR A 162 -10.45 4.57 17.93
C TYR A 162 -11.54 3.99 17.04
N SER A 163 -11.23 2.91 16.34
CA SER A 163 -12.20 2.18 15.54
C SER A 163 -12.87 1.11 16.39
N ASP A 164 -14.17 1.26 16.58
CA ASP A 164 -14.97 0.27 17.30
C ASP A 164 -15.09 -1.05 16.54
N LYS A 165 -15.18 -1.01 15.23
CA LYS A 165 -15.23 -2.23 14.40
C LYS A 165 -13.89 -2.96 14.39
N LEU A 166 -12.80 -2.25 14.23
CA LEU A 166 -11.47 -2.84 14.19
C LEU A 166 -10.90 -3.10 15.59
N LYS A 167 -11.48 -2.51 16.66
CA LYS A 167 -11.01 -2.62 18.06
C LYS A 167 -9.52 -2.24 18.19
N ILE A 168 -9.16 -1.09 17.63
CA ILE A 168 -7.79 -0.55 17.67
C ILE A 168 -7.80 0.98 17.57
N LEU A 169 -6.83 1.61 18.25
CA LEU A 169 -6.51 3.02 18.07
C LEU A 169 -5.64 3.20 16.84
N LEU A 170 -6.07 4.02 15.90
CA LEU A 170 -5.41 4.22 14.60
C LEU A 170 -4.94 5.66 14.46
N PRO A 171 -3.68 5.88 14.09
CA PRO A 171 -3.24 7.19 13.65
C PRO A 171 -3.90 7.56 12.32
N ILE A 172 -4.45 8.78 12.24
CA ILE A 172 -5.08 9.33 11.04
C ILE A 172 -4.47 10.69 10.70
N PRO A 173 -4.53 11.14 9.43
CA PRO A 173 -4.11 12.49 9.05
C PRO A 173 -4.85 13.57 9.85
N ASN A 174 -4.23 14.74 10.02
CA ASN A 174 -4.85 15.89 10.70
C ASN A 174 -6.18 16.29 10.07
N ARG A 175 -6.22 16.29 8.72
CA ARG A 175 -7.42 16.65 7.93
C ARG A 175 -7.83 15.49 7.04
N PRO A 176 -8.43 14.43 7.60
CA PRO A 176 -8.73 13.22 6.84
C PRO A 176 -9.69 13.47 5.68
N ALA A 177 -10.70 14.33 5.84
CA ALA A 177 -11.61 14.68 4.75
C ALA A 177 -10.87 15.35 3.59
N THR A 178 -9.98 16.31 3.85
CA THR A 178 -9.15 16.97 2.81
C THR A 178 -8.30 15.95 2.08
N ARG A 179 -7.66 15.02 2.83
CA ARG A 179 -6.86 13.94 2.26
C ARG A 179 -7.68 13.04 1.34
N LEU A 180 -8.89 12.67 1.76
CA LEU A 180 -9.81 11.82 0.99
C LEU A 180 -10.36 12.53 -0.24
N THR A 181 -10.76 13.79 -0.12
CA THR A 181 -11.18 14.61 -1.28
C THR A 181 -10.07 14.72 -2.32
N GLN A 182 -8.84 14.97 -1.88
CA GLN A 182 -7.69 15.06 -2.77
C GLN A 182 -7.45 13.77 -3.55
N LYS A 183 -7.65 12.62 -2.90
CA LYS A 183 -7.39 11.30 -3.51
C LYS A 183 -8.56 10.80 -4.35
N TYR A 184 -9.79 10.98 -3.88
CA TYR A 184 -10.99 10.33 -4.43
C TYR A 184 -12.02 11.31 -5.01
N GLY A 185 -11.88 12.61 -4.79
CA GLY A 185 -12.84 13.64 -5.21
C GLY A 185 -13.84 14.01 -4.10
N ASP A 186 -14.65 15.03 -4.36
CA ASP A 186 -15.59 15.59 -3.38
C ASP A 186 -16.72 14.61 -3.01
N ASP A 187 -16.99 13.66 -3.88
CA ASP A 187 -18.00 12.62 -3.71
C ASP A 187 -17.47 11.34 -3.03
N PHE A 188 -16.28 11.41 -2.40
CA PHE A 188 -15.63 10.25 -1.79
C PHE A 188 -16.51 9.50 -0.77
N MET A 189 -17.52 10.14 -0.19
CA MET A 189 -18.48 9.50 0.71
C MET A 189 -19.46 8.56 0.00
N ILE A 190 -19.63 8.69 -1.32
CA ILE A 190 -20.55 7.86 -2.09
C ILE A 190 -19.77 6.62 -2.59
N PRO A 191 -20.14 5.40 -2.18
CA PRO A 191 -19.53 4.20 -2.71
C PRO A 191 -19.71 4.15 -4.23
N GLN A 192 -18.59 4.04 -4.95
CA GLN A 192 -18.61 3.87 -6.41
C GLN A 192 -18.20 2.44 -6.72
N ASP A 193 -18.88 1.79 -7.68
CA ASP A 193 -18.41 0.52 -8.20
C ASP A 193 -16.98 0.68 -8.72
N LYS A 194 -16.12 -0.33 -8.46
CA LYS A 194 -14.72 -0.36 -8.93
C LYS A 194 -14.59 -0.11 -10.45
N LYS A 195 -15.68 -0.29 -11.19
CA LYS A 195 -15.86 0.18 -12.56
C LYS A 195 -16.67 1.47 -12.50
N GLY A 196 -15.99 2.61 -12.38
CA GLY A 196 -16.65 3.91 -12.59
C GLY A 196 -17.51 3.86 -13.85
N LYS A 197 -18.60 4.64 -13.93
CA LYS A 197 -19.64 4.62 -14.98
C LYS A 197 -19.13 4.50 -16.44
N ASN A 198 -17.82 4.58 -16.69
CA ASN A 198 -17.18 4.41 -18.01
C ASN A 198 -15.84 3.65 -17.94
N GLY A 199 -15.53 2.89 -16.90
CA GLY A 199 -14.27 2.14 -16.79
C GLY A 199 -13.01 3.00 -16.78
N LYS A 200 -13.13 4.31 -16.60
CA LYS A 200 -12.01 5.24 -16.50
C LYS A 200 -11.96 5.80 -15.09
N PHE A 201 -10.87 5.53 -14.39
CA PHE A 201 -10.39 6.44 -13.35
C PHE A 201 -10.11 7.77 -14.04
N ILE A 202 -11.00 8.75 -13.88
CA ILE A 202 -10.75 10.11 -14.38
C ILE A 202 -9.74 10.74 -13.43
N ARG A 203 -8.45 10.45 -13.63
CA ARG A 203 -7.38 11.29 -13.10
C ARG A 203 -7.20 12.45 -14.07
N THR A 204 -7.84 13.55 -13.78
CA THR A 204 -7.74 14.79 -14.57
C THR A 204 -6.40 15.51 -14.42
N ALA A 205 -5.56 15.10 -13.46
CA ALA A 205 -4.23 15.66 -13.29
C ALA A 205 -3.17 14.82 -14.01
N LYS A 206 -2.22 15.50 -14.67
CA LYS A 206 -1.04 14.86 -15.23
C LYS A 206 -0.21 14.26 -14.09
N VAL A 207 -0.33 12.97 -13.87
CA VAL A 207 0.38 12.27 -12.80
C VAL A 207 1.85 12.17 -13.19
N ILE A 208 2.71 12.85 -12.46
CA ILE A 208 4.16 12.66 -12.56
C ILE A 208 4.51 11.48 -11.65
N GLN A 209 4.93 10.39 -12.25
CA GLN A 209 5.45 9.27 -11.51
C GLN A 209 6.85 9.64 -11.00
N ARG A 210 7.06 9.52 -9.69
CA ARG A 210 8.32 9.83 -9.04
C ARG A 210 9.02 8.56 -8.58
N CYS A 211 10.34 8.65 -8.57
CA CYS A 211 11.19 7.74 -7.86
C CYS A 211 12.07 8.60 -6.95
N ILE A 212 11.70 8.71 -5.67
CA ILE A 212 12.53 9.37 -4.67
C ILE A 212 13.41 8.29 -4.07
N PRO A 213 14.73 8.26 -4.38
CA PRO A 213 15.62 7.24 -3.85
C PRO A 213 15.69 7.38 -2.31
N MET A 214 15.41 6.28 -1.61
CA MET A 214 15.66 6.21 -0.18
C MET A 214 17.15 6.03 0.07
N ARG A 215 17.73 6.88 0.92
CA ARG A 215 19.14 6.76 1.33
C ARG A 215 19.22 5.81 2.52
N PHE A 216 20.03 4.81 2.40
CA PHE A 216 20.42 3.94 3.50
C PHE A 216 21.85 4.30 3.91
N ASN A 217 22.11 4.83 5.11
CA ASN A 217 23.44 5.07 5.68
C ASN A 217 24.48 5.54 4.65
N ASN A 218 24.17 6.55 3.82
CA ASN A 218 25.01 7.02 2.72
C ASN A 218 25.34 6.01 1.61
N ILE A 219 24.70 4.85 1.58
CA ILE A 219 24.83 3.87 0.51
C ILE A 219 23.62 4.01 -0.41
N TYR A 220 23.86 4.39 -1.66
CA TYR A 220 22.85 4.28 -2.71
C TYR A 220 22.67 2.81 -3.05
N ILE A 221 21.56 2.21 -2.64
CA ILE A 221 21.18 0.90 -3.15
C ILE A 221 20.50 1.13 -4.49
N ASN A 222 21.30 1.16 -5.54
CA ASN A 222 20.83 0.96 -6.90
C ASN A 222 20.50 -0.54 -7.04
N HIS A 223 19.31 -0.96 -6.74
CA HIS A 223 18.81 -2.24 -7.21
C HIS A 223 18.44 -2.08 -8.69
N MET A 224 19.43 -2.07 -9.55
CA MET A 224 19.30 -2.55 -10.91
C MET A 224 19.59 -4.06 -10.86
N VAL A 225 18.57 -4.87 -11.01
CA VAL A 225 18.60 -6.14 -11.77
C VAL A 225 17.19 -6.37 -12.29
#